data_5ada0788cd8472a8f3e5f66927ac808a
#
_entry.id   5ada0788cd8472a8f3e5f66927ac808a
#
_cell.length_a   1.000
_cell.length_b   1.000
_cell.length_c   1.000
_cell.angle_alpha   90.00
_cell.angle_beta   90.00
_cell.angle_gamma   90.00
#
_symmetry.space_group_name_H-M   'P 1'
#
loop_
_entity.id
_entity.type
_entity.pdbx_description
1 polymer ?
#
loop_
_entity_poly.entity_id
_entity_poly.type
_entity_poly.pdbx_seq_one_letter_code
_entity_poly.pdbx_strand_id
1 'polypeptide(L)'
;MATTKLGFIVQRTPYKSENTKLALTHAISSQSVEVYLNDGDLVTADIAFVGDGVLNCLKNQKAMEKYGLTSTESHIKNCLLLDLNVMVCKEDLDKFGLSENDIVMDAEEFGADMTVKVVPFSEITKMMEDVNHLLFF
;
A
#
# COMPACT_ATOMS: atom_id res chain seq x y z
N MET A 1 0.82 9.66 -25.07
CA MET A 1 1.20 9.01 -23.80
C MET A 1 0.01 9.01 -22.86
N ALA A 2 -0.48 7.84 -22.51
CA ALA A 2 -1.59 7.70 -21.58
C ALA A 2 -1.08 7.17 -20.24
N THR A 3 -1.81 7.46 -19.16
CA THR A 3 -1.52 6.92 -17.85
C THR A 3 -2.67 6.02 -17.43
N THR A 4 -2.35 4.77 -17.11
CA THR A 4 -3.31 3.83 -16.55
C THR A 4 -3.12 3.80 -15.05
N LYS A 5 -4.20 4.06 -14.32
CA LYS A 5 -4.17 4.09 -12.86
C LYS A 5 -4.76 2.80 -12.30
N LEU A 6 -4.02 2.13 -11.44
CA LEU A 6 -4.46 0.95 -10.74
C LEU A 6 -4.72 1.29 -9.28
N GLY A 7 -5.84 0.85 -8.74
CA GLY A 7 -6.15 0.98 -7.33
C GLY A 7 -6.13 -0.40 -6.66
N PHE A 8 -5.45 -0.50 -5.52
CA PHE A 8 -5.35 -1.72 -4.73
C PHE A 8 -5.99 -1.49 -3.37
N ILE A 9 -7.01 -2.26 -3.05
CA ILE A 9 -7.64 -2.23 -1.73
C ILE A 9 -7.18 -3.48 -0.97
N VAL A 10 -6.47 -3.30 0.12
CA VAL A 10 -5.99 -4.38 0.97
C VAL A 10 -6.86 -4.41 2.22
N GLN A 11 -7.59 -5.49 2.42
CA GLN A 11 -8.57 -5.61 3.50
C GLN A 11 -8.34 -6.84 4.39
N ARG A 12 -7.25 -7.56 4.22
CA ARG A 12 -6.94 -8.78 4.98
C ARG A 12 -5.76 -8.59 5.91
N THR A 13 -5.75 -9.35 6.99
CA THR A 13 -4.67 -9.33 7.98
C THR A 13 -3.36 -9.83 7.37
N PRO A 14 -2.21 -9.39 7.91
CA PRO A 14 -0.92 -9.89 7.44
C PRO A 14 -0.72 -11.35 7.81
N TYR A 15 0.05 -12.06 6.98
CA TYR A 15 0.58 -13.40 7.25
C TYR A 15 -0.45 -14.53 7.33
N LYS A 16 -1.72 -14.23 7.27
CA LYS A 16 -2.78 -15.24 7.24
C LYS A 16 -2.99 -15.83 5.85
N SER A 17 -2.63 -15.07 4.83
CA SER A 17 -2.72 -15.48 3.43
C SER A 17 -1.65 -14.77 2.63
N GLU A 18 -1.47 -15.16 1.38
CA GLU A 18 -0.55 -14.51 0.45
C GLU A 18 -1.12 -13.21 -0.14
N ASN A 19 -2.39 -12.90 0.10
CA ASN A 19 -3.08 -11.81 -0.58
C ASN A 19 -2.41 -10.45 -0.42
N THR A 20 -2.02 -10.08 0.80
CA THR A 20 -1.37 -8.79 1.04
C THR A 20 -0.05 -8.68 0.31
N LYS A 21 0.78 -9.72 0.37
CA LYS A 21 2.07 -9.72 -0.32
C LYS A 21 1.90 -9.67 -1.83
N LEU A 22 0.90 -10.37 -2.36
CA LEU A 22 0.59 -10.33 -3.79
C LEU A 22 0.16 -8.91 -4.19
N ALA A 23 -0.67 -8.26 -3.39
CA ALA A 23 -1.10 -6.89 -3.66
C ALA A 23 0.09 -5.93 -3.68
N LEU A 24 0.93 -5.98 -2.65
CA LEU A 24 2.09 -5.09 -2.54
C LEU A 24 3.11 -5.35 -3.66
N THR A 25 3.38 -6.61 -3.96
CA THR A 25 4.30 -6.97 -5.04
C THR A 25 3.76 -6.50 -6.39
N HIS A 26 2.47 -6.70 -6.64
CA HIS A 26 1.84 -6.28 -7.88
C HIS A 26 1.85 -4.74 -8.01
N ALA A 27 1.53 -4.03 -6.94
CA ALA A 27 1.56 -2.57 -6.95
C ALA A 27 2.97 -2.04 -7.21
N ILE A 28 3.98 -2.59 -6.54
CA ILE A 28 5.38 -2.21 -6.74
C ILE A 28 5.80 -2.48 -8.18
N SER A 29 5.49 -3.66 -8.70
CA SER A 29 5.87 -4.04 -10.08
C SER A 29 5.19 -3.14 -11.10
N SER A 30 3.92 -2.81 -10.89
CA SER A 30 3.16 -1.95 -11.81
C SER A 30 3.73 -0.54 -11.86
N GLN A 31 4.13 -0.01 -10.70
CA GLN A 31 4.66 1.35 -10.59
C GLN A 31 6.09 1.45 -11.15
N SER A 32 6.89 0.40 -10.97
CA SER A 32 8.30 0.41 -11.34
C SER A 32 8.58 0.01 -12.80
N VAL A 33 7.59 -0.54 -13.49
CA VAL A 33 7.75 -1.00 -14.88
C VAL A 33 7.12 0.02 -15.83
N GLU A 34 7.95 0.59 -16.68
CA GLU A 34 7.47 1.41 -17.77
C GLU A 34 6.97 0.49 -18.88
N VAL A 35 5.69 0.61 -19.23
CA VAL A 35 5.09 -0.26 -20.23
C VAL A 35 5.21 0.40 -21.59
N TYR A 36 5.96 -0.20 -22.50
CA TYR A 36 6.16 0.31 -23.86
C TYR A 36 5.12 -0.18 -24.86
N LEU A 37 4.04 -0.76 -24.36
CA LEU A 37 2.89 -1.11 -25.18
C LEU A 37 2.10 0.18 -25.44
N ASN A 38 1.93 0.64 -26.60
CA ASN A 38 1.23 1.89 -26.93
C ASN A 38 2.04 3.18 -26.65
N ASP A 39 3.25 3.26 -27.18
CA ASP A 39 4.03 4.51 -27.24
C ASP A 39 4.35 5.16 -25.88
N GLY A 40 4.77 4.36 -24.93
CA GLY A 40 5.25 4.88 -23.66
C GLY A 40 4.17 5.18 -22.64
N ASP A 41 3.05 4.47 -22.69
CA ASP A 41 2.02 4.56 -21.66
C ASP A 41 2.60 4.15 -20.31
N LEU A 42 2.21 4.91 -19.27
CA LEU A 42 2.67 4.67 -17.91
C LEU A 42 1.57 4.02 -17.08
N VAL A 43 1.98 3.19 -16.13
CA VAL A 43 1.08 2.62 -15.13
C VAL A 43 1.46 3.20 -13.78
N THR A 44 0.47 3.73 -13.05
CA THR A 44 0.66 4.20 -11.68
C THR A 44 -0.27 3.42 -10.75
N ALA A 45 0.14 3.26 -9.50
CA ALA A 45 -0.60 2.49 -8.54
C ALA A 45 -0.87 3.30 -7.27
N ASP A 46 -2.11 3.23 -6.79
CA ASP A 46 -2.50 3.71 -5.47
C ASP A 46 -2.90 2.50 -4.63
N ILE A 47 -2.49 2.47 -3.37
CA ILE A 47 -2.81 1.38 -2.47
C ILE A 47 -3.45 1.93 -1.20
N ALA A 48 -4.52 1.29 -0.74
CA ALA A 48 -5.22 1.66 0.47
C ALA A 48 -5.44 0.45 1.36
N PHE A 49 -5.17 0.63 2.64
CA PHE A 49 -5.38 -0.39 3.67
C PHE A 49 -6.65 -0.04 4.44
N VAL A 50 -7.61 -0.94 4.42
CA VAL A 50 -8.92 -0.76 5.05
C VAL A 50 -9.29 -1.98 5.87
N GLY A 51 -10.22 -1.82 6.82
CA GLY A 51 -10.65 -2.93 7.66
C GLY A 51 -9.48 -3.57 8.39
N ASP A 52 -9.42 -4.89 8.41
CA ASP A 52 -8.31 -5.63 9.00
C ASP A 52 -6.98 -5.40 8.27
N GLY A 53 -7.03 -4.88 7.05
CA GLY A 53 -5.84 -4.56 6.28
C GLY A 53 -4.96 -3.50 6.92
N VAL A 54 -5.49 -2.64 7.78
CA VAL A 54 -4.68 -1.63 8.46
C VAL A 54 -3.62 -2.26 9.37
N LEU A 55 -3.81 -3.50 9.80
CA LEU A 55 -2.84 -4.22 10.62
C LEU A 55 -1.53 -4.52 9.87
N ASN A 56 -1.55 -4.49 8.54
CA ASN A 56 -0.33 -4.63 7.74
C ASN A 56 0.63 -3.45 7.93
N CYS A 57 0.11 -2.33 8.39
CA CYS A 57 0.88 -1.10 8.53
C CYS A 57 1.61 -0.97 9.86
N LEU A 58 1.43 -1.91 10.78
CA LEU A 58 2.04 -1.85 12.11
C LEU A 58 3.57 -1.83 12.03
N LYS A 59 4.19 -1.06 12.92
CA LYS A 59 5.65 -1.01 13.08
C LYS A 59 6.18 -2.22 13.83
N ASN A 60 7.47 -2.44 13.69
CA ASN A 60 8.21 -3.43 14.48
C ASN A 60 7.72 -4.86 14.28
N GLN A 61 7.33 -5.17 13.05
CA GLN A 61 6.94 -6.52 12.69
C GLN A 61 8.17 -7.44 12.71
N LYS A 62 7.99 -8.64 13.22
CA LYS A 62 9.08 -9.61 13.39
C LYS A 62 8.95 -10.81 12.45
N ALA A 63 8.42 -10.57 11.26
CA ALA A 63 8.17 -11.64 10.30
C ALA A 63 9.45 -12.36 9.87
N MET A 64 10.55 -11.62 9.68
CA MET A 64 11.82 -12.24 9.31
C MET A 64 12.36 -13.12 10.43
N GLU A 65 12.29 -12.64 11.68
CA GLU A 65 12.76 -13.41 12.85
C GLU A 65 11.91 -14.63 13.13
N LYS A 66 10.59 -14.51 12.98
CA LYS A 66 9.63 -15.54 13.35
C LYS A 66 9.34 -16.54 12.25
N TYR A 67 9.32 -16.08 11.00
CA TYR A 67 8.87 -16.88 9.86
C TYR A 67 9.87 -16.95 8.72
N GLY A 68 10.97 -16.21 8.79
CA GLY A 68 11.90 -16.11 7.67
C GLY A 68 11.34 -15.40 6.45
N LEU A 69 10.32 -14.55 6.64
CA LEU A 69 9.63 -13.83 5.57
C LEU A 69 9.88 -12.33 5.68
N THR A 70 9.93 -11.65 4.54
CA THR A 70 9.95 -10.20 4.52
C THR A 70 8.63 -9.68 5.09
N SER A 71 8.71 -8.71 6.01
CA SER A 71 7.51 -8.16 6.64
C SER A 71 6.71 -7.30 5.67
N THR A 72 5.39 -7.18 5.93
CA THR A 72 4.56 -6.23 5.18
C THR A 72 5.00 -4.79 5.47
N GLU A 73 5.54 -4.53 6.65
CA GLU A 73 6.16 -3.25 6.99
C GLU A 73 7.26 -2.86 5.98
N SER A 74 8.16 -3.79 5.66
CA SER A 74 9.22 -3.57 4.67
C SER A 74 8.65 -3.36 3.26
N HIS A 75 7.63 -4.10 2.89
CA HIS A 75 6.97 -3.93 1.59
C HIS A 75 6.33 -2.55 1.46
N ILE A 76 5.70 -2.05 2.53
CA ILE A 76 5.11 -0.71 2.53
C ILE A 76 6.19 0.35 2.36
N LYS A 77 7.33 0.19 3.05
CA LYS A 77 8.46 1.11 2.89
C LYS A 77 9.00 1.11 1.46
N ASN A 78 9.03 -0.04 0.81
CA ASN A 78 9.41 -0.13 -0.60
C ASN A 78 8.40 0.58 -1.50
N CYS A 79 7.11 0.50 -1.19
CA CYS A 79 6.08 1.25 -1.91
C CYS A 79 6.35 2.74 -1.83
N LEU A 80 6.67 3.25 -0.66
CA LEU A 80 6.98 4.66 -0.47
C LEU A 80 8.24 5.07 -1.25
N LEU A 81 9.26 4.21 -1.25
CA LEU A 81 10.49 4.47 -2.00
C LEU A 81 10.24 4.59 -3.50
N LEU A 82 9.27 3.86 -4.02
CA LEU A 82 8.91 3.87 -5.44
C LEU A 82 7.79 4.86 -5.76
N ASP A 83 7.53 5.78 -4.87
CA ASP A 83 6.57 6.88 -5.03
C ASP A 83 5.10 6.43 -5.18
N LEU A 84 4.75 5.26 -4.66
CA LEU A 84 3.36 4.85 -4.62
C LEU A 84 2.60 5.72 -3.61
N ASN A 85 1.35 6.01 -3.93
CA ASN A 85 0.45 6.65 -2.99
C ASN A 85 -0.12 5.59 -2.05
N VAL A 86 0.23 5.66 -0.76
CA VAL A 86 -0.19 4.70 0.26
C VAL A 86 -1.13 5.39 1.23
N MET A 87 -2.33 4.87 1.35
CA MET A 87 -3.37 5.41 2.23
C MET A 87 -3.78 4.39 3.27
N VAL A 88 -4.12 4.87 4.47
CA VAL A 88 -4.61 4.04 5.56
C VAL A 88 -5.93 4.63 6.05
N CYS A 89 -6.94 3.80 6.21
CA CYS A 89 -8.27 4.22 6.64
C CYS A 89 -8.25 4.65 8.11
N LYS A 90 -8.56 5.90 8.36
CA LYS A 90 -8.53 6.47 9.71
C LYS A 90 -9.55 5.80 10.64
N GLU A 91 -10.75 5.58 10.16
CA GLU A 91 -11.82 4.96 10.97
C GLU A 91 -11.44 3.55 11.41
N ASP A 92 -10.77 2.80 10.55
CA ASP A 92 -10.33 1.45 10.88
C ASP A 92 -9.17 1.45 11.86
N LEU A 93 -8.25 2.42 11.78
CA LEU A 93 -7.22 2.60 12.80
C LEU A 93 -7.85 2.89 14.16
N ASP A 94 -8.81 3.81 14.19
CA ASP A 94 -9.50 4.17 15.43
C ASP A 94 -10.23 2.97 16.03
N LYS A 95 -10.82 2.13 15.19
CA LYS A 95 -11.51 0.91 15.60
C LYS A 95 -10.59 -0.06 16.34
N PHE A 96 -9.32 -0.14 15.93
CA PHE A 96 -8.32 -1.00 16.58
C PHE A 96 -7.58 -0.28 17.72
N GLY A 97 -7.92 0.97 18.00
CA GLY A 97 -7.22 1.76 19.04
C GLY A 97 -5.81 2.14 18.64
N LEU A 98 -5.54 2.24 17.35
CA LEU A 98 -4.21 2.57 16.81
C LEU A 98 -4.12 4.05 16.42
N SER A 99 -2.91 4.59 16.51
CA SER A 99 -2.61 5.95 16.09
C SER A 99 -1.50 5.93 15.04
N GLU A 100 -1.19 7.09 14.47
CA GLU A 100 -0.08 7.23 13.53
C GLU A 100 1.26 6.79 14.11
N ASN A 101 1.42 6.86 15.43
CA ASN A 101 2.65 6.42 16.10
C ASN A 101 2.83 4.90 16.08
N ASP A 102 1.78 4.15 15.84
CA ASP A 102 1.80 2.68 15.87
C ASP A 102 2.08 2.09 14.48
N ILE A 103 2.01 2.89 13.43
CA ILE A 103 2.11 2.42 12.06
C ILE A 103 3.29 3.04 11.33
N VAL A 104 3.66 2.43 10.21
CA VAL A 104 4.66 2.97 9.29
C VAL A 104 4.10 4.23 8.65
N MET A 105 4.77 5.37 8.86
CA MET A 105 4.38 6.65 8.27
C MET A 105 5.34 7.10 7.19
N ASP A 106 6.59 6.71 7.27
CA ASP A 106 7.62 7.12 6.32
C ASP A 106 8.63 6.00 6.08
N ALA A 107 9.52 6.21 5.13
CA ALA A 107 10.63 5.33 4.85
C ALA A 107 11.91 6.14 4.63
N GLU A 108 12.16 7.10 5.52
CA GLU A 108 13.32 7.98 5.44
C GLU A 108 14.62 7.18 5.44
N GLU A 109 14.70 6.08 6.18
CA GLU A 109 15.87 5.20 6.21
C GLU A 109 16.15 4.55 4.85
N PHE A 110 15.16 4.50 3.96
CA PHE A 110 15.32 4.01 2.58
C PHE A 110 15.56 5.14 1.59
N GLY A 111 15.51 6.38 2.05
CA GLY A 111 15.65 7.56 1.19
C GLY A 111 14.36 7.97 0.49
N ALA A 112 13.21 7.53 0.97
CA ALA A 112 11.93 7.85 0.36
C ALA A 112 11.45 9.24 0.80
N ASP A 113 10.87 9.98 -0.15
CA ASP A 113 10.26 11.28 0.10
C ASP A 113 8.77 11.17 0.43
N MET A 114 8.13 10.09 0.00
CA MET A 114 6.70 9.87 0.20
C MET A 114 6.41 9.43 1.63
N THR A 115 5.24 9.82 2.13
CA THR A 115 4.74 9.40 3.44
C THR A 115 3.38 8.73 3.29
N VAL A 116 3.05 7.88 4.26
CA VAL A 116 1.72 7.27 4.35
C VAL A 116 0.71 8.35 4.72
N LYS A 117 -0.46 8.30 4.11
CA LYS A 117 -1.56 9.24 4.39
C LYS A 117 -2.65 8.53 5.16
N VAL A 118 -2.93 9.00 6.37
CA VAL A 118 -4.06 8.52 7.15
C VAL A 118 -5.25 9.42 6.81
N VAL A 119 -6.25 8.85 6.16
CA VAL A 119 -7.37 9.61 5.62
C VAL A 119 -8.70 8.93 5.93
N PRO A 120 -9.81 9.67 5.95
CA PRO A 120 -11.13 9.08 6.10
C PRO A 120 -11.45 8.15 4.93
N PHE A 121 -12.28 7.15 5.18
CA PHE A 121 -12.70 6.21 4.13
C PHE A 121 -13.33 6.91 2.94
N SER A 122 -14.03 8.02 3.17
CA SER A 122 -14.62 8.82 2.09
C SER A 122 -13.59 9.34 1.09
N GLU A 123 -12.38 9.68 1.56
CA GLU A 123 -11.31 10.10 0.66
C GLU A 123 -10.71 8.93 -0.12
N ILE A 124 -10.64 7.76 0.51
CA ILE A 124 -10.18 6.54 -0.17
C ILE A 124 -11.14 6.20 -1.30
N THR A 125 -12.45 6.20 -1.05
CA THR A 125 -13.45 5.92 -2.09
C THR A 125 -13.38 6.93 -3.21
N LYS A 126 -13.23 8.20 -2.88
CA LYS A 126 -13.11 9.26 -3.87
C LYS A 126 -11.89 9.05 -4.78
N MET A 127 -10.76 8.71 -4.20
CA MET A 127 -9.55 8.44 -4.99
C MET A 127 -9.71 7.21 -5.85
N MET A 128 -10.36 6.16 -5.34
CA MET A 128 -10.56 4.92 -6.09
C MET A 128 -11.58 5.05 -7.23
N GLU A 129 -12.41 6.09 -7.21
CA GLU A 129 -13.28 6.41 -8.34
C GLU A 129 -12.52 6.86 -9.58
N ASP A 130 -11.31 7.40 -9.40
CA ASP A 130 -10.48 7.91 -10.49
C ASP A 130 -9.55 6.86 -11.10
N VAL A 131 -9.48 5.65 -10.55
CA VAL A 131 -8.62 4.62 -11.12
C VAL A 131 -9.29 3.91 -12.29
N ASN A 132 -8.47 3.40 -13.20
CA ASN A 132 -8.96 2.67 -14.36
C ASN A 132 -9.34 1.23 -13.99
N HIS A 133 -8.60 0.62 -13.08
CA HIS A 133 -8.85 -0.73 -12.59
C HIS A 133 -8.71 -0.77 -11.08
N LEU A 134 -9.69 -1.37 -10.43
CA LEU A 134 -9.74 -1.51 -8.97
C LEU A 134 -9.64 -2.98 -8.59
N LEU A 135 -8.66 -3.31 -7.75
CA LEU A 135 -8.38 -4.68 -7.34
C LEU A 135 -8.49 -4.80 -5.82
N PHE A 136 -9.11 -5.86 -5.38
CA PHE A 136 -9.34 -6.14 -3.96
C PHE A 136 -8.51 -7.34 -3.50
N PHE A 137 -7.88 -7.19 -2.35
CA PHE A 137 -7.04 -8.25 -1.77
C PHE A 137 -7.40 -8.51 -0.30
#